data_9b55d669e2c687d362096822dd1cc687
#
_entry.id   9b55d669e2c687d362096822dd1cc687
#
_cell.length_a   1.000
_cell.length_b   1.000
_cell.length_c   1.000
_cell.angle_alpha   90.00
_cell.angle_beta   90.00
_cell.angle_gamma   90.00
#
_symmetry.space_group_name_H-M   'P 1'
#
loop_
_entity.id
_entity.type
_entity.pdbx_description
1 polymer ?
#
loop_
_entity_poly.entity_id
_entity_poly.type
_entity_poly.pdbx_seq_one_letter_code
_entity_poly.pdbx_strand_id
1 'polypeptide(L)'
;MGWRIELSRRAEKQLAAIDAPEALRIVRYLSELEKLESPRSRGKGLTADLSGLWRYSVGDWRVLCRIEDGRLLVLVVEIGHRSTVYN
;
A
#
# COMPACT_ATOMS: atom_id res chain seq x y z
N MET A 1 0.43 17.99 -8.22
CA MET A 1 0.86 17.88 -6.84
C MET A 1 0.93 16.46 -6.47
N GLY A 2 2.03 16.09 -5.95
CA GLY A 2 2.28 14.70 -5.70
C GLY A 2 1.98 14.28 -4.28
N TRP A 3 1.53 13.07 -4.16
CA TRP A 3 1.50 12.39 -2.90
C TRP A 3 2.84 11.69 -2.73
N ARG A 4 3.32 11.62 -1.49
CA ARG A 4 4.52 10.85 -1.18
C ARG A 4 4.11 9.45 -0.74
N ILE A 5 4.92 8.47 -1.11
CA ILE A 5 4.75 7.11 -0.64
C ILE A 5 5.94 6.78 0.24
N GLU A 6 5.67 6.34 1.45
CA GLU A 6 6.72 5.87 2.36
C GLU A 6 6.36 4.49 2.85
N LEU A 7 7.36 3.68 3.13
CA LEU A 7 7.16 2.35 3.67
C LEU A 7 7.63 2.31 5.12
N SER A 8 6.81 1.70 5.98
CA SER A 8 7.25 1.41 7.34
C SER A 8 8.40 0.41 7.27
N ARG A 9 9.13 0.28 8.38
CA ARG A 9 10.22 -0.70 8.45
C ARG A 9 9.70 -2.10 8.18
N ARG A 10 8.54 -2.43 8.75
CA ARG A 10 7.92 -3.73 8.54
C ARG A 10 7.62 -3.95 7.04
N ALA A 11 7.04 -2.95 6.38
CA ALA A 11 6.72 -3.07 4.97
C ALA A 11 7.96 -3.20 4.11
N GLU A 12 9.03 -2.47 4.46
CA GLU A 12 10.30 -2.60 3.75
C GLU A 12 10.84 -4.03 3.81
N LYS A 13 10.80 -4.62 5.00
CA LYS A 13 11.28 -6.00 5.16
C LYS A 13 10.41 -6.99 4.40
N GLN A 14 9.11 -6.78 4.42
CA GLN A 14 8.19 -7.66 3.72
C GLN A 14 8.42 -7.58 2.21
N LEU A 15 8.60 -6.37 1.70
CA LEU A 15 8.85 -6.17 0.27
C LEU A 15 10.16 -6.84 -0.15
N ALA A 16 11.19 -6.74 0.69
CA ALA A 16 12.48 -7.32 0.39
C ALA A 16 12.43 -8.86 0.34
N ALA A 17 11.44 -9.46 0.98
CA ALA A 17 11.30 -10.91 1.01
C ALA A 17 10.48 -11.46 -0.16
N ILE A 18 9.93 -10.59 -0.99
CA ILE A 18 9.11 -11.01 -2.13
C ILE A 18 10.00 -11.19 -3.36
N ASP A 19 9.68 -12.18 -4.19
CA ASP A 19 10.41 -12.41 -5.44
C ASP A 19 10.47 -11.13 -6.28
N ALA A 20 11.62 -10.89 -6.90
CA ALA A 20 11.87 -9.65 -7.59
C ALA A 20 10.80 -9.22 -8.60
N PRO A 21 10.28 -10.10 -9.46
CA PRO A 21 9.26 -9.67 -10.42
C PRO A 21 8.01 -9.15 -9.73
N GLU A 22 7.57 -9.80 -8.65
CA GLU A 22 6.37 -9.37 -7.95
C GLU A 22 6.62 -8.14 -7.10
N ALA A 23 7.80 -8.06 -6.49
CA ALA A 23 8.18 -6.87 -5.74
C ALA A 23 8.18 -5.65 -6.66
N LEU A 24 8.69 -5.82 -7.89
CA LEU A 24 8.73 -4.73 -8.85
C LEU A 24 7.33 -4.27 -9.25
N ARG A 25 6.40 -5.22 -9.39
CA ARG A 25 5.01 -4.86 -9.68
C ARG A 25 4.42 -3.98 -8.58
N ILE A 26 4.71 -4.33 -7.33
CA ILE A 26 4.21 -3.55 -6.19
C ILE A 26 4.83 -2.16 -6.21
N VAL A 27 6.14 -2.07 -6.43
CA VAL A 27 6.83 -0.78 -6.47
C VAL A 27 6.27 0.10 -7.59
N ARG A 28 6.03 -0.48 -8.76
CA ARG A 28 5.46 0.27 -9.88
C ARG A 28 4.07 0.78 -9.57
N TYR A 29 3.26 -0.06 -8.94
CA TYR A 29 1.91 0.33 -8.54
C TYR A 29 1.96 1.51 -7.57
N LEU A 30 2.83 1.43 -6.58
CA LEU A 30 2.97 2.51 -5.61
C LEU A 30 3.46 3.81 -6.26
N SER A 31 4.39 3.68 -7.22
CA SER A 31 4.86 4.86 -7.96
C SER A 31 3.74 5.54 -8.72
N GLU A 32 2.81 4.75 -9.25
CA GLU A 32 1.66 5.31 -9.95
C GLU A 32 0.74 6.07 -9.01
N LEU A 33 0.63 5.61 -7.77
CA LEU A 33 -0.21 6.32 -6.80
C LEU A 33 0.29 7.74 -6.56
N GLU A 34 1.59 7.96 -6.63
CA GLU A 34 2.17 9.29 -6.42
C GLU A 34 1.70 10.30 -7.47
N LYS A 35 1.29 9.80 -8.63
CA LYS A 35 0.86 10.65 -9.73
C LYS A 35 -0.63 10.91 -9.73
N LEU A 36 -1.37 10.21 -8.90
CA LEU A 36 -2.82 10.37 -8.86
C LEU A 36 -3.20 11.62 -8.08
N GLU A 37 -4.33 12.20 -8.44
CA GLU A 37 -4.86 13.34 -7.72
C GLU A 37 -5.27 12.92 -6.31
N SER A 38 -5.82 11.73 -6.18
CA SER A 38 -6.22 11.19 -4.89
C SER A 38 -5.81 9.72 -4.79
N PRO A 39 -5.11 9.33 -3.72
CA PRO A 39 -4.76 7.93 -3.53
C PRO A 39 -6.00 7.07 -3.26
N ARG A 40 -7.14 7.69 -2.94
CA ARG A 40 -8.37 6.96 -2.68
C ARG A 40 -9.16 6.65 -3.95
N SER A 41 -8.66 7.05 -5.13
CA SER A 41 -9.30 6.69 -6.38
C SER A 41 -9.09 5.22 -6.72
N ARG A 42 -8.17 4.55 -6.03
CA ARG A 42 -7.96 3.10 -6.14
C ARG A 42 -8.01 2.51 -4.75
N GLY A 43 -8.21 1.20 -4.68
CA GLY A 43 -8.22 0.51 -3.40
C GLY A 43 -9.53 0.66 -2.67
N LYS A 44 -9.50 0.39 -1.37
CA LYS A 44 -10.72 0.33 -0.60
C LYS A 44 -10.41 0.50 0.89
N GLY A 45 -11.30 1.20 1.58
CA GLY A 45 -11.17 1.37 3.03
C GLY A 45 -11.52 0.09 3.77
N LEU A 46 -10.87 -0.14 4.90
CA LEU A 46 -11.12 -1.29 5.73
C LEU A 46 -12.00 -0.91 6.92
N THR A 47 -12.63 -1.91 7.52
CA THR A 47 -13.57 -1.69 8.61
C THR A 47 -13.17 -2.53 9.82
N ALA A 48 -13.99 -2.46 10.87
CA ALA A 48 -13.79 -3.19 12.13
C ALA A 48 -12.43 -2.85 12.74
N ASP A 49 -11.64 -3.85 13.11
CA ASP A 49 -10.38 -3.64 13.81
C ASP A 49 -9.34 -2.92 12.94
N LEU A 50 -9.54 -2.93 11.62
CA LEU A 50 -8.61 -2.29 10.69
C LEU A 50 -9.16 -0.97 10.16
N SER A 51 -10.18 -0.44 10.81
CA SER A 51 -10.77 0.85 10.45
C SER A 51 -9.68 1.93 10.40
N GLY A 52 -9.73 2.75 9.37
CA GLY A 52 -8.73 3.80 9.17
C GLY A 52 -7.59 3.40 8.26
N LEU A 53 -7.49 2.12 7.91
CA LEU A 53 -6.51 1.67 6.95
C LEU A 53 -7.13 1.59 5.56
N TRP A 54 -6.27 1.70 4.55
CA TRP A 54 -6.67 1.63 3.15
C TRP A 54 -5.91 0.48 2.49
N ARG A 55 -6.60 -0.33 1.68
CA ARG A 55 -6.00 -1.50 1.07
C ARG A 55 -5.90 -1.35 -0.43
N TYR A 56 -4.73 -1.65 -0.97
CA TYR A 56 -4.55 -1.80 -2.40
C TYR A 56 -4.30 -3.27 -2.71
N SER A 57 -4.75 -3.71 -3.88
CA SER A 57 -4.53 -5.07 -4.35
C SER A 57 -3.63 -5.01 -5.57
N VAL A 58 -2.51 -5.72 -5.53
CA VAL A 58 -1.56 -5.79 -6.63
C VAL A 58 -1.37 -7.26 -6.92
N GLY A 59 -2.14 -7.79 -7.88
CA GLY A 59 -2.17 -9.23 -8.10
C GLY A 59 -2.64 -9.94 -6.85
N ASP A 60 -1.86 -10.91 -6.40
CA ASP A 60 -2.17 -11.67 -5.19
C ASP A 60 -1.67 -10.97 -3.92
N TRP A 61 -1.09 -9.80 -4.05
CA TRP A 61 -0.52 -9.09 -2.91
C TRP A 61 -1.48 -8.03 -2.41
N ARG A 62 -1.46 -7.82 -1.10
CA ARG A 62 -2.28 -6.81 -0.45
C ARG A 62 -1.35 -5.82 0.23
N VAL A 63 -1.61 -4.55 0.01
CA VAL A 63 -0.79 -3.47 0.54
C VAL A 63 -1.69 -2.64 1.45
N LEU A 64 -1.40 -2.65 2.74
CA LEU A 64 -2.19 -1.91 3.72
C LEU A 64 -1.49 -0.59 4.01
N CYS A 65 -2.25 0.48 3.95
CA CYS A 65 -1.69 1.82 4.05
C CYS A 65 -2.49 2.69 5.01
N ARG A 66 -1.82 3.70 5.52
CA ARG A 66 -2.45 4.79 6.24
C ARG A 66 -2.32 6.02 5.35
N ILE A 67 -3.46 6.66 5.05
CA ILE A 67 -3.45 7.85 4.20
C ILE A 67 -3.56 9.07 5.11
N GLU A 68 -2.55 9.91 5.05
CA GLU A 68 -2.47 11.12 5.87
C GLU A 68 -2.64 12.35 4.98
N ASP A 69 -3.85 12.86 4.93
CA ASP A 69 -4.19 13.93 4.01
C ASP A 69 -3.43 15.21 4.30
N GLY A 70 -3.29 15.57 5.55
CA GLY A 70 -2.60 16.80 5.92
C GLY A 70 -1.14 16.81 5.51
N ARG A 71 -0.56 15.64 5.25
CA ARG A 71 0.83 15.51 4.87
C ARG A 71 1.00 15.06 3.42
N LEU A 72 -0.09 14.84 2.71
CA LEU A 72 -0.08 14.27 1.37
C LEU A 72 0.80 13.01 1.33
N LEU A 73 0.57 12.12 2.30
CA LEU A 73 1.42 10.96 2.51
C LEU A 73 0.59 9.69 2.52
N VAL A 74 1.07 8.68 1.80
CA VAL A 74 0.55 7.32 1.90
C VAL A 74 1.64 6.48 2.56
N LEU A 75 1.39 6.07 3.80
CA LEU A 75 2.35 5.26 4.54
C LEU A 75 1.96 3.80 4.42
N VAL A 76 2.81 3.01 3.74
CA VAL A 76 2.57 1.57 3.61
C VAL A 76 2.99 0.91 4.92
N VAL A 77 2.04 0.30 5.60
CA VAL A 77 2.31 -0.29 6.92
C VAL A 77 2.49 -1.79 6.88
N GLU A 78 1.92 -2.45 5.88
CA GLU A 78 2.05 -3.91 5.77
C GLU A 78 1.86 -4.36 4.33
N ILE A 79 2.65 -5.34 3.90
CA ILE A 79 2.52 -5.98 2.59
C ILE A 79 2.48 -7.48 2.83
N GLY A 80 1.48 -8.15 2.27
CA GLY A 80 1.38 -9.59 2.44
C GLY A 80 0.56 -10.24 1.34
N HIS A 81 0.68 -11.56 1.25
CA HIS A 81 -0.08 -12.34 0.28
C HIS A 81 -1.55 -12.39 0.70
N ARG A 82 -2.45 -12.44 -0.29
CA ARG A 82 -3.89 -12.42 -0.01
C ARG A 82 -4.34 -13.56 0.91
N SER A 83 -3.58 -14.63 0.98
CA SER A 83 -3.93 -15.77 1.82
C SER A 83 -3.59 -15.55 3.29
N THR A 84 -2.79 -14.53 3.61
CA THR A 84 -2.33 -14.29 4.99
C THR A 84 -2.72 -12.92 5.51
N VAL A 85 -3.06 -11.99 4.64
CA VAL A 85 -3.41 -10.64 5.04
C VAL A 85 -4.92 -10.49 5.02
N TYR A 86 -5.44 -9.74 5.99
CA TYR A 86 -6.86 -9.49 6.07
C TYR A 86 -7.40 -8.84 4.79
N ASN A 87 -8.48 -9.36 4.31
CA ASN A 87 -9.19 -8.84 3.17
C ASN A 87 -10.54 -8.27 3.64
#